data_480405624359f61be45aba4ae075bd8d
#
_entry.id   480405624359f61be45aba4ae075bd8d
#
_cell.length_a   1.000
_cell.length_b   1.000
_cell.length_c   1.000
_cell.angle_alpha   90.00
_cell.angle_beta   90.00
_cell.angle_gamma   90.00
#
_symmetry.space_group_name_H-M   'P 1'
#
loop_
_entity.id
_entity.type
_entity.pdbx_description
1 polymer ?
#
loop_
_entity_poly.entity_id
_entity_poly.type
_entity_poly.pdbx_seq_one_letter_code
_entity_poly.pdbx_strand_id
1 'polypeptide(L)'
;MIKAVIIGFAHMHVNEVAMYVNDQPDMILCACADIPPDVEELNSCRYTRGWNLENVKKNYCSNIYTDYIKMLDEQRPDIAFILTETSKKQEVVAQCAQRGIDVSIEKPMAMNYEQALSIKNTAERYGILALINWPLTWRPYLHTLIGAADGGIIGDKIKLGFLIGNTGPVGRGARHRGVTDTAEQMPDEEKQRLWWYRKSAGGGALFDFLCYGCMLTNWLMDEKLPQTVTASSANLATDFSDAPDNAAAIIKYNNFMAVLEGTWTTPSRAIPAGPVVYGTEGVIYCEKSGGDTIVRAFDIFGKDINVRPLEYPSYLKNIAEQYAAHKLYGKPLHKTLTMGFNIGVMRLLSAALDSSETGLTVNIDCLPSDKPALKSEL
;
A
#
# COMPACT_ATOMS: atom_id res chain seq x y z
N MET A 1 -1.52 7.34 -26.94
CA MET A 1 -0.47 6.97 -25.98
C MET A 1 -0.68 7.80 -24.73
N ILE A 2 -0.77 7.17 -23.58
CA ILE A 2 -0.98 7.81 -22.28
C ILE A 2 0.34 8.43 -21.80
N LYS A 3 0.33 9.71 -21.47
CA LYS A 3 1.48 10.43 -20.92
C LYS A 3 1.49 10.29 -19.41
N ALA A 4 2.56 9.73 -18.87
CA ALA A 4 2.76 9.52 -17.45
C ALA A 4 3.94 10.34 -16.92
N VAL A 5 3.84 10.76 -15.66
CA VAL A 5 4.96 11.34 -14.91
C VAL A 5 5.08 10.65 -13.55
N ILE A 6 6.28 10.73 -12.96
CA ILE A 6 6.53 10.28 -11.59
C ILE A 6 6.85 11.49 -10.71
N ILE A 7 6.24 11.55 -9.53
CA ILE A 7 6.50 12.58 -8.51
C ILE A 7 6.96 11.90 -7.23
N GLY A 8 8.20 12.15 -6.83
CA GLY A 8 8.83 11.62 -5.64
C GLY A 8 9.65 10.36 -5.87
N PHE A 9 10.76 10.28 -5.17
CA PHE A 9 11.70 9.16 -5.16
C PHE A 9 11.93 8.60 -3.76
N ALA A 10 11.09 9.03 -2.80
CA ALA A 10 11.17 8.61 -1.41
C ALA A 10 10.89 7.11 -1.23
N HIS A 11 9.91 6.59 -1.94
CA HIS A 11 9.50 5.17 -1.85
C HIS A 11 10.19 4.32 -2.91
N MET A 12 10.84 3.20 -2.50
CA MET A 12 11.57 2.32 -3.40
C MET A 12 10.71 1.67 -4.51
N HIS A 13 9.39 1.61 -4.35
CA HIS A 13 8.49 1.13 -5.41
C HIS A 13 8.50 2.02 -6.67
N VAL A 14 9.17 3.19 -6.62
CA VAL A 14 9.37 4.02 -7.81
C VAL A 14 10.08 3.25 -8.92
N ASN A 15 11.00 2.35 -8.57
CA ASN A 15 11.72 1.53 -9.53
C ASN A 15 10.79 0.53 -10.24
N GLU A 16 9.84 -0.07 -9.48
CA GLU A 16 8.81 -0.94 -10.06
C GLU A 16 7.85 -0.17 -10.96
N VAL A 17 7.37 0.98 -10.49
CA VAL A 17 6.41 1.80 -11.24
C VAL A 17 7.01 2.32 -12.53
N ALA A 18 8.26 2.80 -12.50
CA ALA A 18 8.97 3.24 -13.71
C ALA A 18 9.12 2.09 -14.73
N MET A 19 9.46 0.90 -14.26
CA MET A 19 9.54 -0.31 -15.09
C MET A 19 8.16 -0.64 -15.69
N TYR A 20 7.09 -0.63 -14.88
CA TYR A 20 5.75 -0.96 -15.36
C TYR A 20 5.23 0.02 -16.41
N VAL A 21 5.51 1.32 -16.24
CA VAL A 21 5.16 2.34 -17.26
C VAL A 21 5.97 2.16 -18.52
N ASN A 22 7.27 1.85 -18.40
CA ASN A 22 8.15 1.61 -19.55
C ASN A 22 7.74 0.34 -20.34
N ASP A 23 7.31 -0.70 -19.64
CA ASP A 23 6.92 -1.98 -20.26
C ASP A 23 5.49 -1.95 -20.86
N GLN A 24 4.68 -0.92 -20.53
CA GLN A 24 3.33 -0.77 -21.03
C GLN A 24 3.33 -0.05 -22.40
N PRO A 25 2.98 -0.75 -23.51
CA PRO A 25 3.13 -0.20 -24.87
C PRO A 25 2.26 1.02 -25.14
N ASP A 26 1.17 1.20 -24.39
CA ASP A 26 0.23 2.31 -24.57
C ASP A 26 0.59 3.53 -23.71
N MET A 27 1.68 3.48 -22.95
CA MET A 27 2.13 4.54 -22.04
C MET A 27 3.53 5.05 -22.41
N ILE A 28 3.81 6.28 -22.00
CA ILE A 28 5.15 6.89 -22.06
C ILE A 28 5.45 7.63 -20.75
N LEU A 29 6.58 7.35 -20.12
CA LEU A 29 7.10 8.13 -18.99
C LEU A 29 7.79 9.38 -19.52
N CYS A 30 7.08 10.52 -19.51
CA CYS A 30 7.52 11.78 -20.12
C CYS A 30 8.55 12.52 -19.30
N ALA A 31 8.41 12.50 -17.99
CA ALA A 31 9.27 13.20 -17.05
C ALA A 31 9.10 12.67 -15.62
N CYS A 32 10.07 13.01 -14.79
CA CYS A 32 10.03 12.78 -13.35
C CYS A 32 10.44 14.02 -12.59
N ALA A 33 9.96 14.19 -11.36
CA ALA A 33 10.41 15.21 -10.43
C ALA A 33 10.45 14.67 -9.01
N ASP A 34 11.37 15.17 -8.19
CA ASP A 34 11.37 14.88 -6.77
C ASP A 34 10.81 16.07 -5.97
N ILE A 35 10.43 15.79 -4.74
CA ILE A 35 10.09 16.80 -3.74
C ILE A 35 11.18 16.74 -2.66
N PRO A 36 11.89 17.83 -2.37
CA PRO A 36 12.93 17.80 -1.37
C PRO A 36 12.44 17.25 -0.03
N PRO A 37 13.23 16.40 0.64
CA PRO A 37 12.89 15.89 1.97
C PRO A 37 13.00 17.01 3.02
N ASP A 38 12.23 16.88 4.12
CA ASP A 38 12.31 17.85 5.22
C ASP A 38 13.63 17.75 6.01
N VAL A 39 14.24 16.55 5.98
CA VAL A 39 15.58 16.29 6.52
C VAL A 39 16.44 15.78 5.39
N GLU A 40 17.61 16.38 5.20
CA GLU A 40 18.54 15.99 4.16
C GLU A 40 18.98 14.53 4.33
N GLU A 41 18.81 13.74 3.27
CA GLU A 41 19.29 12.37 3.19
C GLU A 41 20.69 12.37 2.56
N LEU A 42 21.70 11.95 3.32
CA LEU A 42 23.11 12.03 2.91
C LEU A 42 23.60 10.81 2.14
N ASN A 43 22.88 9.68 2.27
CA ASN A 43 23.33 8.41 1.71
C ASN A 43 22.66 8.12 0.37
N SER A 44 23.44 7.60 -0.57
CA SER A 44 23.00 7.14 -1.89
C SER A 44 23.00 5.61 -2.03
N CYS A 45 23.03 4.87 -0.93
CA CYS A 45 22.89 3.41 -0.92
C CYS A 45 21.58 2.98 -1.59
N ARG A 46 21.53 1.73 -2.05
CA ARG A 46 20.34 1.17 -2.73
C ARG A 46 19.06 1.40 -1.92
N TYR A 47 18.02 1.82 -2.64
CA TYR A 47 16.66 2.11 -2.14
C TYR A 47 16.52 3.44 -1.38
N THR A 48 17.57 4.23 -1.22
CA THR A 48 17.46 5.62 -0.78
C THR A 48 16.91 6.50 -1.91
N ARG A 49 16.41 7.67 -1.58
CA ARG A 49 15.87 8.66 -2.53
C ARG A 49 16.85 8.98 -3.67
N GLY A 50 18.09 9.31 -3.34
CA GLY A 50 19.12 9.64 -4.33
C GLY A 50 19.42 8.49 -5.26
N TRP A 51 19.56 7.27 -4.72
CA TRP A 51 19.77 6.09 -5.53
C TRP A 51 18.57 5.77 -6.44
N ASN A 52 17.35 5.88 -5.93
CA ASN A 52 16.13 5.66 -6.70
C ASN A 52 16.04 6.62 -7.89
N LEU A 53 16.34 7.90 -7.67
CA LEU A 53 16.36 8.92 -8.71
C LEU A 53 17.38 8.56 -9.81
N GLU A 54 18.62 8.25 -9.45
CA GLU A 54 19.65 7.91 -10.42
C GLU A 54 19.33 6.60 -11.17
N ASN A 55 18.74 5.60 -10.50
CA ASN A 55 18.30 4.37 -11.14
C ASN A 55 17.20 4.62 -12.18
N VAL A 56 16.18 5.41 -11.85
CA VAL A 56 15.10 5.77 -12.78
C VAL A 56 15.61 6.63 -13.92
N LYS A 57 16.45 7.62 -13.63
CA LYS A 57 17.06 8.50 -14.62
C LYS A 57 17.91 7.72 -15.66
N LYS A 58 18.67 6.76 -15.19
CA LYS A 58 19.54 5.94 -16.04
C LYS A 58 18.75 4.96 -16.92
N ASN A 59 17.72 4.33 -16.36
CA ASN A 59 17.10 3.16 -16.99
C ASN A 59 15.76 3.43 -17.68
N TYR A 60 15.02 4.47 -17.27
CA TYR A 60 13.63 4.68 -17.69
C TYR A 60 13.32 6.08 -18.20
N CYS A 61 13.79 7.13 -17.53
CA CYS A 61 13.43 8.51 -17.89
C CYS A 61 14.53 9.50 -17.51
N SER A 62 15.23 10.05 -18.50
CA SER A 62 16.31 11.05 -18.27
C SER A 62 15.80 12.48 -18.08
N ASN A 63 14.52 12.76 -18.34
CA ASN A 63 13.92 14.08 -18.22
C ASN A 63 13.50 14.34 -16.76
N ILE A 64 14.43 14.89 -15.96
CA ILE A 64 14.24 15.13 -14.53
C ILE A 64 14.06 16.64 -14.28
N TYR A 65 12.96 16.98 -13.64
CA TYR A 65 12.65 18.34 -13.20
C TYR A 65 13.03 18.54 -11.73
N THR A 66 13.43 19.75 -11.39
CA THR A 66 13.66 20.18 -10.01
C THR A 66 12.39 20.75 -9.35
N ASP A 67 11.39 21.06 -10.16
CA ASP A 67 10.08 21.59 -9.73
C ASP A 67 8.97 20.76 -10.38
N TYR A 68 8.22 20.01 -9.57
CA TYR A 68 7.15 19.16 -10.06
C TYR A 68 5.94 19.96 -10.57
N ILE A 69 5.70 21.17 -10.06
CA ILE A 69 4.62 22.05 -10.56
C ILE A 69 4.92 22.45 -12.00
N LYS A 70 6.15 22.92 -12.25
CA LYS A 70 6.61 23.25 -13.60
C LYS A 70 6.53 22.02 -14.52
N MET A 71 6.91 20.84 -14.03
CA MET A 71 6.79 19.60 -14.79
C MET A 71 5.34 19.32 -15.19
N LEU A 72 4.38 19.44 -14.26
CA LEU A 72 2.96 19.21 -14.54
C LEU A 72 2.42 20.21 -15.59
N ASP A 73 2.79 21.49 -15.48
CA ASP A 73 2.35 22.55 -16.39
C ASP A 73 2.90 22.38 -17.81
N GLU A 74 4.16 21.97 -17.96
CA GLU A 74 4.82 21.79 -19.26
C GLU A 74 4.46 20.45 -19.91
N GLN A 75 4.47 19.35 -19.15
CA GLN A 75 4.25 18.02 -19.71
C GLN A 75 2.76 17.70 -19.94
N ARG A 76 1.86 18.26 -19.13
CA ARG A 76 0.42 18.01 -19.15
C ARG A 76 0.11 16.52 -19.26
N PRO A 77 0.53 15.71 -18.25
CA PRO A 77 0.37 14.27 -18.30
C PRO A 77 -1.10 13.86 -18.11
N ASP A 78 -1.44 12.66 -18.56
CA ASP A 78 -2.73 12.04 -18.28
C ASP A 78 -2.80 11.48 -16.87
N ILE A 79 -1.64 11.00 -16.33
CA ILE A 79 -1.52 10.43 -14.98
C ILE A 79 -0.19 10.79 -14.33
N ALA A 80 -0.24 11.07 -13.01
CA ALA A 80 0.93 11.19 -12.15
C ALA A 80 1.00 10.02 -11.16
N PHE A 81 2.14 9.34 -11.12
CA PHE A 81 2.45 8.34 -10.09
C PHE A 81 3.15 9.02 -8.92
N ILE A 82 2.55 8.94 -7.73
CA ILE A 82 2.98 9.68 -6.52
C ILE A 82 3.70 8.72 -5.58
N LEU A 83 5.02 8.83 -5.47
CA LEU A 83 5.93 7.98 -4.68
C LEU A 83 6.70 8.79 -3.61
N THR A 84 6.08 9.84 -3.11
CA THR A 84 6.61 10.68 -2.03
C THR A 84 6.46 10.01 -0.67
N GLU A 85 7.00 10.65 0.37
CA GLU A 85 6.63 10.38 1.76
C GLU A 85 5.11 10.46 1.95
N THR A 86 4.59 9.70 2.90
CA THR A 86 3.14 9.67 3.12
C THR A 86 2.57 11.04 3.49
N SER A 87 3.31 11.84 4.26
CA SER A 87 2.90 13.19 4.67
C SER A 87 2.71 14.19 3.53
N LYS A 88 3.37 14.00 2.37
CA LYS A 88 3.32 14.93 1.22
C LYS A 88 2.24 14.59 0.19
N LYS A 89 1.63 13.42 0.27
CA LYS A 89 0.72 12.92 -0.77
C LYS A 89 -0.52 13.79 -0.98
N GLN A 90 -1.11 14.30 0.10
CA GLN A 90 -2.33 15.15 0.01
C GLN A 90 -2.09 16.41 -0.82
N GLU A 91 -0.98 17.11 -0.60
CA GLU A 91 -0.62 18.31 -1.35
C GLU A 91 -0.40 17.99 -2.84
N VAL A 92 0.37 16.95 -3.13
CA VAL A 92 0.66 16.54 -4.52
C VAL A 92 -0.62 16.16 -5.26
N VAL A 93 -1.53 15.42 -4.61
CA VAL A 93 -2.84 15.10 -5.19
C VAL A 93 -3.64 16.36 -5.51
N ALA A 94 -3.64 17.35 -4.62
CA ALA A 94 -4.35 18.62 -4.85
C ALA A 94 -3.79 19.37 -6.07
N GLN A 95 -2.47 19.38 -6.25
CA GLN A 95 -1.83 20.02 -7.40
C GLN A 95 -2.14 19.30 -8.73
N CYS A 96 -2.17 17.97 -8.72
CA CYS A 96 -2.57 17.18 -9.88
C CYS A 96 -4.05 17.40 -10.21
N ALA A 97 -4.93 17.33 -9.20
CA ALA A 97 -6.37 17.47 -9.36
C ALA A 97 -6.77 18.83 -9.96
N GLN A 98 -6.15 19.94 -9.51
CA GLN A 98 -6.37 21.29 -10.07
C GLN A 98 -6.08 21.39 -11.57
N ARG A 99 -5.25 20.47 -12.10
CA ARG A 99 -4.86 20.37 -13.51
C ARG A 99 -5.62 19.31 -14.28
N GLY A 100 -6.58 18.62 -13.62
CA GLY A 100 -7.34 17.53 -14.23
C GLY A 100 -6.50 16.29 -14.52
N ILE A 101 -5.40 16.08 -13.78
CA ILE A 101 -4.47 14.96 -13.96
C ILE A 101 -4.89 13.83 -13.03
N ASP A 102 -5.11 12.63 -13.60
CA ASP A 102 -5.36 11.42 -12.81
C ASP A 102 -4.14 11.06 -11.96
N VAL A 103 -4.34 10.37 -10.83
CA VAL A 103 -3.23 10.02 -9.93
C VAL A 103 -3.24 8.55 -9.54
N SER A 104 -2.05 7.97 -9.42
CA SER A 104 -1.80 6.72 -8.72
C SER A 104 -0.95 7.00 -7.49
N ILE A 105 -1.51 6.78 -6.32
CA ILE A 105 -0.89 7.07 -5.03
C ILE A 105 -0.30 5.80 -4.45
N GLU A 106 0.97 5.83 -4.04
CA GLU A 106 1.58 4.71 -3.32
C GLU A 106 0.93 4.51 -1.94
N LYS A 107 0.77 3.25 -1.53
CA LYS A 107 0.23 2.88 -0.21
C LYS A 107 1.13 3.35 0.95
N PRO A 108 0.58 3.60 2.14
CA PRO A 108 -0.79 3.95 2.40
C PRO A 108 -1.11 5.33 1.82
N MET A 109 -2.38 5.58 1.49
CA MET A 109 -2.73 6.79 0.73
C MET A 109 -2.55 8.10 1.51
N ALA A 110 -2.55 8.07 2.83
CA ALA A 110 -2.54 9.25 3.70
C ALA A 110 -1.98 8.93 5.09
N MET A 111 -1.75 9.97 5.90
CA MET A 111 -1.29 9.87 7.29
C MET A 111 -2.39 9.44 8.26
N ASN A 112 -3.63 9.81 7.96
CA ASN A 112 -4.79 9.52 8.80
C ASN A 112 -6.08 9.55 7.96
N TYR A 113 -7.19 9.26 8.63
CA TYR A 113 -8.50 9.19 8.01
C TYR A 113 -8.98 10.53 7.44
N GLU A 114 -8.75 11.65 8.14
CA GLU A 114 -9.15 13.00 7.71
C GLU A 114 -8.41 13.41 6.43
N GLN A 115 -7.11 13.14 6.33
CA GLN A 115 -6.36 13.38 5.10
C GLN A 115 -6.85 12.49 3.95
N ALA A 116 -7.18 11.23 4.24
CA ALA A 116 -7.76 10.33 3.24
C ALA A 116 -9.09 10.85 2.69
N LEU A 117 -9.97 11.34 3.56
CA LEU A 117 -11.23 12.00 3.16
C LEU A 117 -10.96 13.27 2.33
N SER A 118 -9.97 14.06 2.72
CA SER A 118 -9.57 15.26 1.96
C SER A 118 -9.10 14.91 0.55
N ILE A 119 -8.28 13.86 0.41
CA ILE A 119 -7.82 13.36 -0.90
C ILE A 119 -9.03 12.90 -1.74
N LYS A 120 -9.93 12.11 -1.15
CA LYS A 120 -11.16 11.65 -1.82
C LYS A 120 -12.00 12.83 -2.31
N ASN A 121 -12.32 13.77 -1.43
CA ASN A 121 -13.14 14.94 -1.76
C ASN A 121 -12.49 15.81 -2.83
N THR A 122 -11.16 15.92 -2.82
CA THR A 122 -10.40 16.63 -3.84
C THR A 122 -10.52 15.94 -5.20
N ALA A 123 -10.31 14.63 -5.26
CA ALA A 123 -10.45 13.87 -6.50
C ALA A 123 -11.87 13.97 -7.08
N GLU A 124 -12.89 13.83 -6.24
CA GLU A 124 -14.30 13.95 -6.65
C GLU A 124 -14.65 15.37 -7.14
N ARG A 125 -14.18 16.41 -6.42
CA ARG A 125 -14.40 17.81 -6.78
C ARG A 125 -13.86 18.17 -8.15
N TYR A 126 -12.69 17.67 -8.50
CA TYR A 126 -12.03 17.97 -9.78
C TYR A 126 -12.31 16.90 -10.86
N GLY A 127 -13.03 15.84 -10.53
CA GLY A 127 -13.42 14.78 -11.47
C GLY A 127 -12.23 13.96 -11.98
N ILE A 128 -11.16 13.84 -11.20
CA ILE A 128 -10.00 13.01 -11.55
C ILE A 128 -10.16 11.58 -11.02
N LEU A 129 -9.53 10.64 -11.72
CA LEU A 129 -9.37 9.28 -11.23
C LEU A 129 -8.19 9.23 -10.27
N ALA A 130 -8.44 8.80 -9.02
CA ALA A 130 -7.41 8.58 -8.02
C ALA A 130 -7.39 7.11 -7.63
N LEU A 131 -6.25 6.45 -7.83
CA LEU A 131 -6.03 5.03 -7.58
C LEU A 131 -4.97 4.85 -6.49
N ILE A 132 -5.13 3.83 -5.65
CA ILE A 132 -4.12 3.47 -4.65
C ILE A 132 -3.40 2.22 -5.11
N ASN A 133 -2.06 2.31 -5.23
CA ASN A 133 -1.25 1.18 -5.66
C ASN A 133 -0.94 0.24 -4.50
N TRP A 134 -1.54 -0.95 -4.54
CA TRP A 134 -1.30 -2.02 -3.58
C TRP A 134 -0.54 -3.18 -4.22
N PRO A 135 0.70 -3.47 -3.83
CA PRO A 135 1.43 -4.65 -4.33
C PRO A 135 0.70 -5.98 -4.15
N LEU A 136 -0.16 -6.09 -3.13
CA LEU A 136 -0.96 -7.29 -2.89
C LEU A 136 -2.08 -7.48 -3.92
N THR A 137 -2.61 -6.41 -4.50
CA THR A 137 -3.62 -6.52 -5.58
C THR A 137 -3.10 -7.32 -6.77
N TRP A 138 -1.80 -7.26 -7.04
CA TRP A 138 -1.15 -7.93 -8.16
C TRP A 138 -0.68 -9.36 -7.84
N ARG A 139 -1.33 -10.03 -6.88
CA ARG A 139 -0.98 -11.40 -6.44
C ARG A 139 -2.12 -12.37 -6.75
N PRO A 140 -2.03 -13.18 -7.83
CA PRO A 140 -3.11 -14.11 -8.23
C PRO A 140 -3.56 -15.06 -7.12
N TYR A 141 -2.63 -15.49 -6.27
CA TYR A 141 -2.95 -16.38 -5.15
C TYR A 141 -3.88 -15.72 -4.11
N LEU A 142 -3.83 -14.40 -3.91
CA LEU A 142 -4.75 -13.71 -3.01
C LEU A 142 -6.16 -13.66 -3.58
N HIS A 143 -6.31 -13.46 -4.89
CA HIS A 143 -7.60 -13.54 -5.55
C HIS A 143 -8.20 -14.94 -5.41
N THR A 144 -7.36 -15.96 -5.59
CA THR A 144 -7.77 -17.37 -5.39
C THR A 144 -8.20 -17.62 -3.95
N LEU A 145 -7.42 -17.19 -2.96
CA LEU A 145 -7.73 -17.37 -1.54
C LEU A 145 -9.05 -16.69 -1.18
N ILE A 146 -9.20 -15.41 -1.52
CA ILE A 146 -10.39 -14.62 -1.19
C ILE A 146 -11.61 -15.18 -1.91
N GLY A 147 -11.50 -15.45 -3.23
CA GLY A 147 -12.60 -16.01 -4.00
C GLY A 147 -13.05 -17.39 -3.51
N ALA A 148 -12.12 -18.25 -3.10
CA ALA A 148 -12.45 -19.55 -2.52
C ALA A 148 -13.12 -19.42 -1.14
N ALA A 149 -12.65 -18.50 -0.28
CA ALA A 149 -13.25 -18.21 1.01
C ALA A 149 -14.67 -17.63 0.86
N ASP A 150 -14.87 -16.69 -0.09
CA ASP A 150 -16.18 -16.11 -0.43
C ASP A 150 -17.12 -17.15 -1.04
N GLY A 151 -16.59 -18.13 -1.77
CA GLY A 151 -17.31 -19.28 -2.31
C GLY A 151 -17.74 -20.31 -1.26
N GLY A 152 -17.41 -20.11 0.03
CA GLY A 152 -17.85 -20.95 1.15
C GLY A 152 -17.06 -22.25 1.33
N ILE A 153 -15.87 -22.39 0.71
CA ILE A 153 -15.06 -23.62 0.81
C ILE A 153 -14.63 -23.97 2.25
N ILE A 154 -14.64 -22.98 3.14
CA ILE A 154 -14.33 -23.12 4.57
C ILE A 154 -15.53 -22.79 5.48
N GLY A 155 -16.76 -22.71 4.93
CA GLY A 155 -17.93 -22.19 5.64
C GLY A 155 -17.86 -20.68 5.87
N ASP A 156 -18.49 -20.19 6.94
CA ASP A 156 -18.46 -18.77 7.31
C ASP A 156 -17.06 -18.37 7.80
N LYS A 157 -16.54 -17.25 7.30
CA LYS A 157 -15.24 -16.70 7.73
C LYS A 157 -15.35 -16.22 9.18
N ILE A 158 -14.46 -16.68 10.07
CA ILE A 158 -14.44 -16.33 11.51
C ILE A 158 -13.16 -15.62 11.97
N LYS A 159 -12.01 -15.87 11.30
CA LYS A 159 -10.75 -15.20 11.69
C LYS A 159 -9.80 -15.07 10.52
N LEU A 160 -9.08 -13.93 10.47
CA LEU A 160 -7.86 -13.73 9.67
C LEU A 160 -6.64 -13.66 10.60
N GLY A 161 -5.61 -14.44 10.31
CA GLY A 161 -4.26 -14.25 10.82
C GLY A 161 -3.35 -13.77 9.70
N PHE A 162 -2.65 -12.65 9.88
CA PHE A 162 -1.72 -12.15 8.88
C PHE A 162 -0.54 -11.45 9.52
N LEU A 163 0.64 -11.90 9.17
CA LEU A 163 1.91 -11.27 9.53
C LEU A 163 2.63 -10.88 8.24
N ILE A 164 3.17 -9.67 8.20
CA ILE A 164 4.10 -9.23 7.18
C ILE A 164 5.34 -8.61 7.83
N GLY A 165 6.52 -9.04 7.40
CA GLY A 165 7.74 -8.57 8.01
C GLY A 165 8.98 -8.78 7.14
N ASN A 166 10.00 -7.99 7.44
CA ASN A 166 11.34 -8.11 6.90
C ASN A 166 12.36 -7.46 7.88
N THR A 167 13.53 -7.08 7.37
CA THR A 167 14.59 -6.42 8.15
C THR A 167 14.57 -4.89 8.00
N GLY A 168 13.44 -4.31 7.64
CA GLY A 168 13.26 -2.87 7.38
C GLY A 168 13.48 -2.49 5.90
N PRO A 169 13.10 -1.28 5.52
CA PRO A 169 13.07 -0.84 4.12
C PRO A 169 14.46 -0.79 3.47
N VAL A 170 15.48 -0.42 4.23
CA VAL A 170 16.90 -0.43 3.83
C VAL A 170 17.72 -1.39 4.71
N GLY A 171 17.07 -2.39 5.28
CA GLY A 171 17.71 -3.41 6.10
C GLY A 171 18.64 -4.31 5.27
N ARG A 172 19.64 -4.90 5.93
CA ARG A 172 20.61 -5.79 5.28
C ARG A 172 19.89 -6.90 4.51
N GLY A 173 20.21 -7.01 3.22
CA GLY A 173 19.63 -8.02 2.34
C GLY A 173 18.22 -7.71 1.86
N ALA A 174 17.68 -6.52 2.12
CA ALA A 174 16.40 -6.09 1.55
C ALA A 174 16.46 -6.14 0.02
N ARG A 175 15.38 -6.64 -0.60
CA ARG A 175 15.20 -6.76 -2.05
C ARG A 175 13.85 -6.22 -2.44
N HIS A 176 13.83 -5.43 -3.49
CA HIS A 176 12.61 -4.89 -4.08
C HIS A 176 12.53 -5.28 -5.55
N ARG A 177 11.30 -5.37 -6.06
CA ARG A 177 11.05 -5.72 -7.45
C ARG A 177 11.64 -4.64 -8.37
N GLY A 178 12.10 -5.03 -9.55
CA GLY A 178 12.76 -4.11 -10.49
C GLY A 178 14.23 -3.81 -10.16
N VAL A 179 14.75 -4.35 -9.05
CA VAL A 179 16.15 -4.23 -8.65
C VAL A 179 16.71 -5.60 -8.32
N THR A 180 17.81 -5.99 -8.94
CA THR A 180 18.44 -7.32 -8.76
C THR A 180 19.28 -7.42 -7.50
N ASP A 181 19.86 -6.30 -7.08
CA ASP A 181 20.78 -6.23 -5.96
C ASP A 181 20.07 -6.06 -4.62
N THR A 182 20.73 -6.49 -3.55
CA THR A 182 20.25 -6.30 -2.17
C THR A 182 20.73 -4.97 -1.59
N ALA A 183 20.00 -4.46 -0.60
CA ALA A 183 20.43 -3.29 0.16
C ALA A 183 21.77 -3.54 0.86
N GLU A 184 22.62 -2.53 0.87
CA GLU A 184 23.86 -2.46 1.63
C GLU A 184 23.55 -2.18 3.10
N GLN A 185 24.53 -2.45 3.96
CA GLN A 185 24.41 -2.05 5.36
C GLN A 185 24.65 -0.54 5.47
N MET A 186 23.72 0.17 6.09
CA MET A 186 23.79 1.60 6.33
C MET A 186 23.95 1.87 7.82
N PRO A 187 24.80 2.85 8.23
CA PRO A 187 24.88 3.30 9.63
C PRO A 187 23.54 3.83 10.14
N ASP A 188 23.30 3.67 11.45
CA ASP A 188 22.02 4.07 12.05
C ASP A 188 21.85 5.58 12.06
N GLU A 189 22.93 6.36 12.17
CA GLU A 189 22.94 7.84 12.07
C GLU A 189 22.46 8.32 10.69
N GLU A 190 22.63 7.51 9.65
CA GLU A 190 22.12 7.83 8.31
C GLU A 190 20.70 7.33 8.12
N LYS A 191 20.37 6.12 8.64
CA LYS A 191 18.99 5.60 8.58
C LYS A 191 17.99 6.53 9.23
N GLN A 192 18.32 7.12 10.39
CA GLN A 192 17.42 8.05 11.11
C GLN A 192 17.02 9.29 10.28
N ARG A 193 17.81 9.65 9.25
CA ARG A 193 17.49 10.75 8.34
C ARG A 193 16.49 10.35 7.27
N LEU A 194 16.35 9.08 6.95
CA LEU A 194 15.41 8.59 5.96
C LEU A 194 13.98 8.74 6.49
N TRP A 195 13.07 9.14 5.62
CA TRP A 195 11.66 9.34 5.97
C TRP A 195 11.01 8.08 6.60
N TRP A 196 11.49 6.89 6.24
CA TRP A 196 11.02 5.61 6.79
C TRP A 196 11.08 5.53 8.30
N TYR A 197 12.08 6.15 8.91
CA TYR A 197 12.36 6.10 10.35
C TYR A 197 11.84 7.35 11.08
N ARG A 198 11.02 8.18 10.40
CA ARG A 198 10.43 9.40 10.97
C ARG A 198 8.91 9.32 10.97
N LYS A 199 8.31 9.34 12.16
CA LYS A 199 6.86 9.29 12.36
C LYS A 199 6.14 10.45 11.65
N SER A 200 6.70 11.65 11.69
CA SER A 200 6.13 12.83 11.04
C SER A 200 6.04 12.73 9.51
N ALA A 201 6.86 11.91 8.88
CA ALA A 201 6.84 11.65 7.46
C ALA A 201 5.91 10.49 7.05
N GLY A 202 5.34 9.77 8.04
CA GLY A 202 4.53 8.58 7.83
C GLY A 202 5.35 7.31 7.70
N GLY A 203 6.51 7.27 8.37
CA GLY A 203 7.36 6.09 8.48
C GLY A 203 6.86 5.10 9.54
N GLY A 204 7.61 4.00 9.69
CA GLY A 204 7.34 2.95 10.66
C GLY A 204 6.58 1.75 10.09
N ALA A 205 6.74 0.61 10.75
CA ALA A 205 6.14 -0.66 10.35
C ALA A 205 4.59 -0.62 10.39
N LEU A 206 4.00 0.28 11.19
CA LEU A 206 2.57 0.48 11.22
C LEU A 206 2.06 0.98 9.85
N PHE A 207 2.66 2.03 9.31
CA PHE A 207 2.29 2.56 8.00
C PHE A 207 2.78 1.68 6.86
N ASP A 208 4.00 1.14 6.95
CA ASP A 208 4.58 0.35 5.87
C ASP A 208 3.95 -1.03 5.73
N PHE A 209 3.74 -1.74 6.85
CA PHE A 209 3.33 -3.14 6.83
C PHE A 209 1.95 -3.43 7.42
N LEU A 210 1.57 -2.83 8.55
CA LEU A 210 0.25 -3.11 9.12
C LEU A 210 -0.88 -2.69 8.16
N CYS A 211 -0.64 -1.68 7.32
CA CYS A 211 -1.58 -1.25 6.28
C CYS A 211 -1.98 -2.36 5.31
N TYR A 212 -1.10 -3.32 5.01
CA TYR A 212 -1.44 -4.49 4.19
C TYR A 212 -2.44 -5.41 4.88
N GLY A 213 -2.31 -5.59 6.19
CA GLY A 213 -3.28 -6.33 6.98
C GLY A 213 -4.65 -5.66 6.99
N CYS A 214 -4.70 -4.32 7.15
CA CYS A 214 -5.92 -3.54 7.04
C CYS A 214 -6.57 -3.67 5.66
N MET A 215 -5.77 -3.60 4.60
CA MET A 215 -6.22 -3.79 3.21
C MET A 215 -6.81 -5.19 2.98
N LEU A 216 -6.12 -6.25 3.41
CA LEU A 216 -6.63 -7.63 3.29
C LEU A 216 -7.90 -7.85 4.11
N THR A 217 -7.96 -7.29 5.32
CA THR A 217 -9.16 -7.36 6.18
C THR A 217 -10.35 -6.70 5.49
N ASN A 218 -10.17 -5.48 4.97
CA ASN A 218 -11.21 -4.75 4.25
C ASN A 218 -11.67 -5.51 3.00
N TRP A 219 -10.73 -6.14 2.27
CA TRP A 219 -11.04 -6.94 1.09
C TRP A 219 -11.81 -8.21 1.45
N LEU A 220 -11.34 -8.98 2.46
CA LEU A 220 -11.96 -10.23 2.89
C LEU A 220 -13.35 -10.02 3.50
N MET A 221 -13.58 -8.87 4.16
CA MET A 221 -14.85 -8.51 4.78
C MET A 221 -15.79 -7.73 3.86
N ASP A 222 -15.41 -7.57 2.58
CA ASP A 222 -16.21 -6.87 1.57
C ASP A 222 -16.65 -5.48 2.02
N GLU A 223 -15.67 -4.70 2.54
CA GLU A 223 -15.83 -3.31 3.00
C GLU A 223 -16.82 -3.12 4.17
N LYS A 224 -17.24 -4.19 4.85
CA LYS A 224 -18.04 -4.11 6.07
C LYS A 224 -17.28 -3.37 7.17
N LEU A 225 -17.99 -2.56 7.95
CA LEU A 225 -17.40 -1.85 9.07
C LEU A 225 -17.16 -2.79 10.27
N PRO A 226 -15.99 -2.75 10.90
CA PRO A 226 -15.75 -3.43 12.16
C PRO A 226 -16.41 -2.68 13.32
N GLN A 227 -16.46 -3.32 14.48
CA GLN A 227 -16.90 -2.70 15.74
C GLN A 227 -15.75 -1.91 16.37
N THR A 228 -14.62 -2.57 16.56
CA THR A 228 -13.47 -1.99 17.30
C THR A 228 -12.13 -2.36 16.68
N VAL A 229 -11.14 -1.51 16.94
CA VAL A 229 -9.73 -1.76 16.67
C VAL A 229 -8.92 -1.55 17.95
N THR A 230 -8.07 -2.52 18.27
CA THR A 230 -7.06 -2.43 19.35
C THR A 230 -5.70 -2.69 18.75
N ALA A 231 -4.73 -1.82 19.01
CA ALA A 231 -3.38 -1.95 18.47
C ALA A 231 -2.31 -1.53 19.47
N SER A 232 -1.10 -2.02 19.23
CA SER A 232 0.11 -1.63 19.92
C SER A 232 1.25 -1.50 18.93
N SER A 233 2.16 -0.57 19.16
CA SER A 233 3.37 -0.41 18.37
C SER A 233 4.56 -0.10 19.29
N ALA A 234 5.76 -0.49 18.85
CA ALA A 234 6.98 -0.29 19.62
C ALA A 234 8.21 -0.24 18.73
N ASN A 235 9.27 0.39 19.21
CA ASN A 235 10.62 0.23 18.70
C ASN A 235 11.31 -0.85 19.52
N LEU A 236 11.56 -2.01 18.89
CA LEU A 236 12.18 -3.16 19.54
C LEU A 236 13.65 -3.35 19.13
N ALA A 237 14.05 -2.84 18.00
CA ALA A 237 15.41 -2.96 17.44
C ALA A 237 15.91 -1.69 16.73
N THR A 238 15.10 -0.63 16.60
CA THR A 238 15.48 0.65 15.97
C THR A 238 15.37 1.80 16.96
N ASP A 239 16.26 1.82 17.96
CA ASP A 239 16.31 2.83 19.03
C ASP A 239 16.66 4.24 18.52
N PHE A 240 17.21 4.35 17.31
CA PHE A 240 17.50 5.61 16.62
C PHE A 240 16.27 6.23 15.92
N SER A 241 15.14 5.51 15.85
CA SER A 241 13.92 5.91 15.11
C SER A 241 12.82 6.37 16.08
N ASP A 242 12.06 7.41 15.71
CA ASP A 242 10.82 7.77 16.38
C ASP A 242 9.59 7.05 15.81
N ALA A 243 9.75 6.42 14.64
CA ALA A 243 8.74 5.60 14.00
C ALA A 243 8.85 4.13 14.44
N PRO A 244 7.75 3.46 14.83
CA PRO A 244 7.81 2.11 15.37
C PRO A 244 8.25 1.08 14.32
N ASP A 245 9.12 0.15 14.71
CA ASP A 245 9.57 -0.95 13.87
C ASP A 245 8.70 -2.22 13.99
N ASN A 246 7.78 -2.23 14.95
CA ASN A 246 6.81 -3.28 15.17
C ASN A 246 5.42 -2.71 15.46
N ALA A 247 4.39 -3.32 14.91
CA ALA A 247 3.00 -3.01 15.18
C ALA A 247 2.13 -4.26 15.10
N ALA A 248 1.16 -4.38 16.00
CA ALA A 248 0.15 -5.42 15.96
C ALA A 248 -1.24 -4.82 16.20
N ALA A 249 -2.27 -5.41 15.57
CA ALA A 249 -3.65 -4.96 15.73
C ALA A 249 -4.63 -6.13 15.76
N ILE A 250 -5.71 -5.95 16.53
CA ILE A 250 -6.91 -6.79 16.53
C ILE A 250 -8.08 -5.96 16.02
N ILE A 251 -8.68 -6.37 14.91
CA ILE A 251 -9.86 -5.74 14.32
C ILE A 251 -11.05 -6.66 14.54
N LYS A 252 -12.05 -6.19 15.29
CA LYS A 252 -13.20 -6.99 15.69
C LYS A 252 -14.45 -6.58 14.91
N TYR A 253 -15.12 -7.57 14.35
CA TYR A 253 -16.46 -7.50 13.76
C TYR A 253 -17.44 -8.33 14.61
N ASN A 254 -18.72 -8.36 14.27
CA ASN A 254 -19.71 -9.15 15.01
C ASN A 254 -19.32 -10.64 15.07
N ASN A 255 -19.03 -11.24 13.92
CA ASN A 255 -18.75 -12.67 13.78
C ASN A 255 -17.38 -12.95 13.18
N PHE A 256 -16.48 -11.97 13.16
CA PHE A 256 -15.15 -12.11 12.57
C PHE A 256 -14.11 -11.29 13.33
N MET A 257 -12.88 -11.77 13.35
CA MET A 257 -11.75 -11.06 13.95
C MET A 257 -10.51 -11.18 13.06
N ALA A 258 -9.83 -10.06 12.81
CA ALA A 258 -8.50 -10.09 12.21
C ALA A 258 -7.43 -9.85 13.28
N VAL A 259 -6.35 -10.64 13.23
CA VAL A 259 -5.12 -10.48 14.02
C VAL A 259 -4.00 -10.19 13.04
N LEU A 260 -3.44 -9.00 13.14
CA LEU A 260 -2.50 -8.46 12.18
C LEU A 260 -1.17 -8.09 12.84
N GLU A 261 -0.08 -8.36 12.16
CA GLU A 261 1.26 -7.98 12.60
C GLU A 261 2.04 -7.37 11.43
N GLY A 262 2.72 -6.26 11.68
CA GLY A 262 3.65 -5.60 10.77
C GLY A 262 4.99 -5.37 11.46
N THR A 263 6.11 -5.88 10.90
CA THR A 263 7.40 -5.85 11.59
C THR A 263 8.58 -5.64 10.66
N TRP A 264 9.56 -4.86 11.13
CA TRP A 264 10.87 -4.69 10.49
C TRP A 264 11.98 -5.48 11.18
N THR A 265 11.64 -6.28 12.18
CA THR A 265 12.62 -7.01 13.00
C THR A 265 12.64 -8.52 12.72
N THR A 266 12.00 -8.95 11.64
CA THR A 266 11.85 -10.37 11.34
C THR A 266 12.31 -10.69 9.92
N PRO A 267 13.21 -11.65 9.72
CA PRO A 267 13.60 -12.12 8.39
C PRO A 267 12.41 -12.86 7.74
N SER A 268 11.71 -12.18 6.84
CA SER A 268 10.44 -12.58 6.23
C SER A 268 10.41 -13.96 5.57
N ARG A 269 11.57 -14.55 5.29
CA ARG A 269 11.66 -15.84 4.59
C ARG A 269 11.65 -17.05 5.51
N ALA A 270 11.80 -16.83 6.82
CA ALA A 270 11.99 -17.90 7.79
C ALA A 270 10.72 -18.28 8.56
N ILE A 271 9.64 -17.49 8.42
CA ILE A 271 8.41 -17.67 9.18
C ILE A 271 7.18 -17.80 8.29
N PRO A 272 6.17 -18.56 8.71
CA PRO A 272 4.85 -18.57 8.07
C PRO A 272 4.16 -17.22 8.30
N ALA A 273 4.00 -16.43 7.25
CA ALA A 273 3.44 -15.08 7.33
C ALA A 273 1.93 -15.01 7.04
N GLY A 274 1.38 -16.03 6.41
CA GLY A 274 -0.04 -16.03 5.99
C GLY A 274 -0.23 -15.31 4.64
N PRO A 275 -1.47 -14.88 4.32
CA PRO A 275 -2.67 -14.90 5.17
C PRO A 275 -3.21 -16.29 5.46
N VAL A 276 -3.78 -16.45 6.66
CA VAL A 276 -4.52 -17.65 7.08
C VAL A 276 -5.94 -17.23 7.43
N VAL A 277 -6.94 -17.78 6.75
CA VAL A 277 -8.36 -17.53 7.01
C VAL A 277 -8.99 -18.78 7.58
N TYR A 278 -9.53 -18.65 8.78
CA TYR A 278 -10.28 -19.70 9.46
C TYR A 278 -11.77 -19.50 9.21
N GLY A 279 -12.45 -20.58 8.92
CA GLY A 279 -13.91 -20.64 8.77
C GLY A 279 -14.54 -21.65 9.71
N THR A 280 -15.87 -21.73 9.68
CA THR A 280 -16.64 -22.68 10.49
C THR A 280 -16.46 -24.14 10.07
N GLU A 281 -16.04 -24.39 8.81
CA GLU A 281 -15.90 -25.71 8.24
C GLU A 281 -14.47 -26.05 7.78
N GLY A 282 -13.51 -25.14 8.00
CA GLY A 282 -12.12 -25.38 7.60
C GLY A 282 -11.22 -24.17 7.69
N VAL A 283 -10.06 -24.29 7.06
CA VAL A 283 -9.03 -23.25 7.00
C VAL A 283 -8.48 -23.15 5.58
N ILE A 284 -8.16 -21.92 5.15
CA ILE A 284 -7.49 -21.64 3.88
C ILE A 284 -6.32 -20.69 4.10
N TYR A 285 -5.18 -20.95 3.46
CA TYR A 285 -3.98 -20.14 3.63
C TYR A 285 -3.07 -20.18 2.41
N CYS A 286 -2.09 -19.26 2.39
CA CYS A 286 -1.05 -19.21 1.38
C CYS A 286 0.23 -19.90 1.88
N GLU A 287 0.80 -20.77 1.07
CA GLU A 287 2.04 -21.49 1.34
C GLU A 287 3.07 -21.24 0.24
N LYS A 288 4.34 -21.07 0.62
CA LYS A 288 5.44 -21.04 -0.34
C LYS A 288 5.87 -22.46 -0.69
N SER A 289 5.84 -22.79 -1.98
CA SER A 289 6.21 -24.10 -2.50
C SER A 289 7.02 -23.93 -3.79
N GLY A 290 8.26 -24.46 -3.80
CA GLY A 290 9.11 -24.47 -5.01
C GLY A 290 9.42 -23.07 -5.63
N GLY A 291 9.37 -22.00 -4.84
CA GLY A 291 9.55 -20.61 -5.33
C GLY A 291 8.25 -19.87 -5.60
N ASP A 292 7.15 -20.56 -5.77
CA ASP A 292 5.80 -19.99 -5.95
C ASP A 292 5.04 -19.88 -4.64
N THR A 293 3.91 -19.17 -4.67
CA THR A 293 2.93 -19.16 -3.58
C THR A 293 1.67 -19.86 -4.06
N ILE A 294 1.28 -20.91 -3.37
CA ILE A 294 0.08 -21.69 -3.63
C ILE A 294 -0.96 -21.48 -2.52
N VAL A 295 -2.22 -21.75 -2.83
CA VAL A 295 -3.32 -21.71 -1.86
C VAL A 295 -3.67 -23.13 -1.44
N ARG A 296 -3.72 -23.36 -0.13
CA ARG A 296 -4.11 -24.66 0.48
C ARG A 296 -5.35 -24.46 1.34
N ALA A 297 -6.21 -25.45 1.34
CA ALA A 297 -7.36 -25.48 2.24
C ALA A 297 -7.55 -26.88 2.84
N PHE A 298 -8.03 -26.92 4.08
CA PHE A 298 -8.32 -28.15 4.80
C PHE A 298 -9.68 -28.03 5.51
N ASP A 299 -10.42 -29.12 5.56
CA ASP A 299 -11.63 -29.17 6.37
C ASP A 299 -11.32 -29.32 7.88
N ILE A 300 -12.37 -29.33 8.71
CA ILE A 300 -12.25 -29.45 10.18
C ILE A 300 -11.59 -30.75 10.63
N PHE A 301 -11.49 -31.77 9.77
CA PHE A 301 -10.84 -33.06 10.05
C PHE A 301 -9.40 -33.09 9.54
N GLY A 302 -8.90 -32.02 8.94
CA GLY A 302 -7.56 -31.93 8.37
C GLY A 302 -7.44 -32.59 6.99
N LYS A 303 -8.55 -32.89 6.32
CA LYS A 303 -8.54 -33.41 4.96
C LYS A 303 -8.34 -32.29 3.98
N ASP A 304 -7.45 -32.50 3.02
CA ASP A 304 -7.13 -31.51 1.96
C ASP A 304 -8.37 -31.24 1.07
N ILE A 305 -8.65 -29.96 0.86
CA ILE A 305 -9.70 -29.48 -0.05
C ILE A 305 -9.03 -28.93 -1.29
N ASN A 306 -9.41 -29.39 -2.46
CA ASN A 306 -8.85 -28.92 -3.72
C ASN A 306 -9.30 -27.48 -4.02
N VAL A 307 -8.35 -26.53 -4.00
CA VAL A 307 -8.58 -25.13 -4.35
C VAL A 307 -8.18 -24.91 -5.82
N ARG A 308 -9.15 -24.57 -6.65
CA ARG A 308 -8.87 -24.23 -8.05
C ARG A 308 -8.42 -22.77 -8.12
N PRO A 309 -7.27 -22.48 -8.78
CA PRO A 309 -6.85 -21.10 -9.04
C PRO A 309 -7.94 -20.36 -9.81
N LEU A 310 -8.24 -19.13 -9.39
CA LEU A 310 -9.10 -18.25 -10.18
C LEU A 310 -8.40 -17.81 -11.46
N GLU A 311 -9.16 -17.68 -12.54
CA GLU A 311 -8.68 -16.99 -13.73
C GLU A 311 -8.33 -15.55 -13.37
N TYR A 312 -7.08 -15.20 -13.66
CA TYR A 312 -6.55 -13.87 -13.35
C TYR A 312 -6.49 -13.04 -14.64
N PRO A 313 -7.28 -11.95 -14.75
CA PRO A 313 -7.31 -11.14 -15.94
C PRO A 313 -5.93 -10.61 -16.33
N SER A 314 -5.57 -10.72 -17.62
CA SER A 314 -4.24 -10.33 -18.10
C SER A 314 -3.90 -8.85 -17.85
N TYR A 315 -4.90 -7.98 -17.73
CA TYR A 315 -4.76 -6.56 -17.44
C TYR A 315 -4.61 -6.22 -15.94
N LEU A 316 -4.64 -7.22 -15.04
CA LEU A 316 -4.41 -7.02 -13.59
C LEU A 316 -2.97 -7.34 -13.15
N LYS A 317 -1.97 -7.14 -14.00
CA LYS A 317 -0.58 -7.46 -13.67
C LYS A 317 0.09 -6.43 -12.76
N ASN A 318 -0.22 -5.15 -12.98
CA ASN A 318 0.33 -4.01 -12.24
C ASN A 318 -0.53 -2.76 -12.47
N ILE A 319 -0.16 -1.68 -11.79
CA ILE A 319 -0.92 -0.42 -11.83
C ILE A 319 -0.92 0.26 -13.20
N ALA A 320 0.17 0.19 -13.97
CA ALA A 320 0.25 0.80 -15.30
C ALA A 320 -0.66 0.05 -16.30
N GLU A 321 -0.59 -1.29 -16.29
CA GLU A 321 -1.45 -2.16 -17.10
C GLU A 321 -2.94 -1.93 -16.81
N GLN A 322 -3.30 -1.89 -15.52
CA GLN A 322 -4.69 -1.71 -15.09
C GLN A 322 -5.22 -0.33 -15.46
N TYR A 323 -4.43 0.72 -15.27
CA TYR A 323 -4.83 2.08 -15.66
C TYR A 323 -5.00 2.19 -17.17
N ALA A 324 -4.04 1.72 -17.96
CA ALA A 324 -4.14 1.74 -19.43
C ALA A 324 -5.35 0.95 -19.94
N ALA A 325 -5.59 -0.23 -19.39
CA ALA A 325 -6.73 -1.06 -19.76
C ALA A 325 -8.07 -0.38 -19.41
N HIS A 326 -8.14 0.31 -18.29
CA HIS A 326 -9.32 1.09 -17.90
C HIS A 326 -9.52 2.30 -18.81
N LYS A 327 -8.49 3.11 -18.99
CA LYS A 327 -8.57 4.39 -19.71
C LYS A 327 -8.83 4.22 -21.21
N LEU A 328 -8.22 3.20 -21.86
CA LEU A 328 -8.31 3.00 -23.30
C LEU A 328 -9.42 2.02 -23.71
N TYR A 329 -9.70 1.03 -22.87
CA TYR A 329 -10.59 -0.08 -23.25
C TYR A 329 -11.78 -0.25 -22.30
N GLY A 330 -11.99 0.66 -21.34
CA GLY A 330 -13.12 0.61 -20.41
C GLY A 330 -13.13 -0.62 -19.50
N LYS A 331 -11.98 -1.28 -19.28
CA LYS A 331 -11.91 -2.44 -18.39
C LYS A 331 -12.21 -2.01 -16.95
N PRO A 332 -12.93 -2.82 -16.17
CA PRO A 332 -13.27 -2.48 -14.80
C PRO A 332 -12.01 -2.37 -13.95
N LEU A 333 -11.96 -1.36 -13.09
CA LEU A 333 -10.92 -1.24 -12.06
C LEU A 333 -11.13 -2.30 -10.99
N HIS A 334 -10.03 -2.87 -10.48
CA HIS A 334 -10.12 -3.72 -9.31
C HIS A 334 -10.51 -2.89 -8.09
N LYS A 335 -11.45 -3.39 -7.26
CA LYS A 335 -12.01 -2.63 -6.14
C LYS A 335 -10.95 -2.10 -5.16
N THR A 336 -9.87 -2.86 -4.93
CA THR A 336 -8.80 -2.46 -4.00
C THR A 336 -8.05 -1.19 -4.40
N LEU A 337 -8.17 -0.75 -5.66
CA LEU A 337 -7.53 0.46 -6.16
C LEU A 337 -8.41 1.70 -5.96
N THR A 338 -9.71 1.52 -5.75
CA THR A 338 -10.70 2.62 -5.73
C THR A 338 -10.63 3.43 -4.44
N MET A 339 -11.03 4.69 -4.52
CA MET A 339 -11.06 5.58 -3.36
C MET A 339 -12.01 5.08 -2.27
N GLY A 340 -13.20 4.59 -2.63
CA GLY A 340 -14.16 4.06 -1.66
C GLY A 340 -13.59 2.94 -0.81
N PHE A 341 -12.98 1.95 -1.46
CA PHE A 341 -12.30 0.86 -0.77
C PHE A 341 -11.19 1.36 0.17
N ASN A 342 -10.38 2.32 -0.29
CA ASN A 342 -9.23 2.80 0.46
C ASN A 342 -9.61 3.73 1.63
N ILE A 343 -10.75 4.38 1.59
CA ILE A 343 -11.31 5.06 2.77
C ILE A 343 -11.60 4.03 3.88
N GLY A 344 -12.15 2.87 3.55
CA GLY A 344 -12.30 1.76 4.49
C GLY A 344 -10.98 1.30 5.09
N VAL A 345 -9.94 1.12 4.25
CA VAL A 345 -8.58 0.75 4.72
C VAL A 345 -8.01 1.81 5.67
N MET A 346 -8.13 3.10 5.31
CA MET A 346 -7.60 4.20 6.13
C MET A 346 -8.36 4.35 7.45
N ARG A 347 -9.63 4.01 7.48
CA ARG A 347 -10.41 3.95 8.73
C ARG A 347 -9.82 2.94 9.70
N LEU A 348 -9.48 1.74 9.22
CA LEU A 348 -8.84 0.70 10.03
C LEU A 348 -7.44 1.10 10.48
N LEU A 349 -6.64 1.64 9.56
CA LEU A 349 -5.25 2.03 9.84
C LEU A 349 -5.17 3.20 10.83
N SER A 350 -6.03 4.22 10.67
CA SER A 350 -6.08 5.36 11.61
C SER A 350 -6.55 4.92 12.99
N ALA A 351 -7.57 4.06 13.07
CA ALA A 351 -7.99 3.51 14.35
C ALA A 351 -6.89 2.69 15.02
N ALA A 352 -6.08 1.95 14.25
CA ALA A 352 -4.91 1.25 14.79
C ALA A 352 -3.82 2.23 15.27
N LEU A 353 -3.59 3.33 14.55
CA LEU A 353 -2.68 4.38 14.98
C LEU A 353 -3.14 5.00 16.30
N ASP A 354 -4.39 5.48 16.36
CA ASP A 354 -4.97 6.09 17.56
C ASP A 354 -4.94 5.14 18.76
N SER A 355 -5.28 3.87 18.53
CA SER A 355 -5.22 2.84 19.57
C SER A 355 -3.79 2.61 20.08
N SER A 356 -2.81 2.57 19.20
CA SER A 356 -1.41 2.35 19.57
C SER A 356 -0.80 3.54 20.33
N GLU A 357 -1.28 4.75 20.07
CA GLU A 357 -0.82 5.98 20.75
C GLU A 357 -1.49 6.18 22.11
N THR A 358 -2.77 5.85 22.20
CA THR A 358 -3.55 6.07 23.43
C THR A 358 -3.55 4.87 24.38
N GLY A 359 -3.22 3.68 23.88
CA GLY A 359 -3.36 2.41 24.60
C GLY A 359 -4.82 1.96 24.79
N LEU A 360 -5.78 2.64 24.14
CA LEU A 360 -7.20 2.37 24.27
C LEU A 360 -7.75 1.67 23.01
N THR A 361 -8.79 0.87 23.20
CA THR A 361 -9.58 0.34 22.08
C THR A 361 -10.38 1.45 21.41
N VAL A 362 -10.28 1.58 20.11
CA VAL A 362 -11.05 2.56 19.30
C VAL A 362 -12.35 1.92 18.82
N ASN A 363 -13.48 2.59 19.06
CA ASN A 363 -14.78 2.23 18.49
C ASN A 363 -14.91 2.91 17.13
N ILE A 364 -15.19 2.13 16.08
CA ILE A 364 -15.26 2.64 14.71
C ILE A 364 -16.48 3.54 14.48
N ASP A 365 -17.58 3.33 15.17
CA ASP A 365 -18.77 4.19 15.07
C ASP A 365 -18.51 5.62 15.58
N CYS A 366 -17.44 5.84 16.34
CA CYS A 366 -17.03 7.16 16.84
C CYS A 366 -16.16 7.95 15.86
N LEU A 367 -15.71 7.34 14.76
CA LEU A 367 -14.91 8.04 13.73
C LEU A 367 -15.83 8.90 12.86
N PRO A 368 -15.32 10.00 12.27
CA PRO A 368 -16.09 10.85 11.36
C PRO A 368 -16.80 10.04 10.28
N SER A 369 -18.04 10.39 9.97
CA SER A 369 -18.81 9.71 8.93
C SER A 369 -18.27 10.10 7.53
N ASP A 370 -18.31 9.17 6.58
CA ASP A 370 -17.93 9.40 5.17
C ASP A 370 -18.93 10.33 4.42
N LYS A 371 -20.02 10.68 5.06
CA LYS A 371 -21.02 11.58 4.46
C LYS A 371 -20.43 12.99 4.38
N PRO A 372 -20.51 13.65 3.22
CA PRO A 372 -20.15 15.06 3.14
C PRO A 372 -20.99 15.82 4.17
N ALA A 373 -20.35 16.71 4.92
CA ALA A 373 -21.08 17.62 5.80
C ALA A 373 -22.19 18.26 4.97
N LEU A 374 -23.42 18.09 5.40
CA LEU A 374 -24.58 18.79 4.82
C LEU A 374 -24.17 20.27 4.71
N LYS A 375 -24.12 20.81 3.47
CA LYS A 375 -23.96 22.23 3.27
C LYS A 375 -24.97 22.89 4.17
N SER A 376 -24.54 23.57 5.23
CA SER A 376 -25.34 24.53 5.92
C SER A 376 -25.70 25.58 4.87
N GLU A 377 -26.95 25.59 4.44
CA GLU A 377 -27.50 26.67 3.67
C GLU A 377 -27.32 27.96 4.51
N LEU A 378 -26.47 28.87 4.00
CA LEU A 378 -26.46 30.28 4.31
C LEU A 378 -26.60 31.04 3.00
#